data_df7f72d57358ea6c70a8c4e14be48a73
#
_entry.id   df7f72d57358ea6c70a8c4e14be48a73
#
_cell.length_a   1.000
_cell.length_b   1.000
_cell.length_c   1.000
_cell.angle_alpha   90.00
_cell.angle_beta   90.00
_cell.angle_gamma   90.00
#
_symmetry.space_group_name_H-M   'P 1'
#
loop_
_entity.id
_entity.type
_entity.pdbx_description
1 polymer ?
#
loop_
_entity_poly.entity_id
_entity_poly.type
_entity_poly.pdbx_seq_one_letter_code
_entity_poly.pdbx_strand_id
1 'polypeptide(L)'
;WMHAEHTNACLNHGLHVYCEKEMSNSLEKARSMVETARRTGKLLQIGHQRRSNPRYIHAIEKLIHDRKLLGRVMIGYAQWNRAKADMLSWPKKYTIDPQTLHKYGYNSMEEFRNWRWFKKYGGGPIVDLGSHQIDLFSWVFKTNPKTAVASGGVDYYPNREWYDNVMVIYEFENEEGMARAFYQVQTTTSHGGFYETFMGDNGSLVISEVPQKGNWAYREAHAPDWEPLVREGLILSEAPPIQKVETRNVFVDVRVTAEAGRWPLPVELAKPAHQPHLENFFEAIRKGIPLNCPAELAYETAVAVLKVNEAVRTKSLLRFRPEEFKA
;
A
#
# COMPACT_ATOMS: atom_id res chain seq x y z
N TRP A 1 -0.75 13.32 -12.09
CA TRP A 1 -1.47 14.61 -12.16
C TRP A 1 -2.55 14.65 -13.24
N MET A 2 -2.41 13.83 -14.29
CA MET A 2 -3.37 13.77 -15.41
C MET A 2 -4.55 12.82 -15.16
N HIS A 3 -4.50 11.98 -14.13
CA HIS A 3 -5.52 10.97 -13.87
C HIS A 3 -6.94 11.55 -13.80
N ALA A 4 -7.13 12.62 -13.01
CA ALA A 4 -8.46 13.20 -12.84
C ALA A 4 -9.02 13.81 -14.15
N GLU A 5 -8.20 14.53 -14.89
CA GLU A 5 -8.60 15.15 -16.15
C GLU A 5 -9.01 14.10 -17.18
N HIS A 6 -8.19 13.07 -17.38
CA HIS A 6 -8.49 11.99 -18.33
C HIS A 6 -9.68 11.13 -17.86
N THR A 7 -9.72 10.76 -16.58
CA THR A 7 -10.81 9.96 -16.01
C THR A 7 -12.14 10.68 -16.12
N ASN A 8 -12.18 11.95 -15.69
CA ASN A 8 -13.41 12.74 -15.76
C ASN A 8 -13.90 12.93 -17.20
N ALA A 9 -12.99 13.16 -18.14
CA ALA A 9 -13.34 13.25 -19.56
C ALA A 9 -13.97 11.93 -20.07
N CYS A 10 -13.34 10.78 -19.80
CA CYS A 10 -13.86 9.48 -20.20
C CYS A 10 -15.22 9.17 -19.57
N LEU A 11 -15.38 9.39 -18.26
CA LEU A 11 -16.65 9.17 -17.55
C LEU A 11 -17.77 10.05 -18.13
N ASN A 12 -17.48 11.33 -18.41
CA ASN A 12 -18.44 12.26 -19.02
C ASN A 12 -18.87 11.85 -20.43
N HIS A 13 -18.01 11.11 -21.15
CA HIS A 13 -18.35 10.51 -22.45
C HIS A 13 -19.01 9.14 -22.32
N GLY A 14 -19.43 8.75 -21.13
CA GLY A 14 -20.19 7.52 -20.91
C GLY A 14 -19.35 6.24 -20.84
N LEU A 15 -18.03 6.35 -20.68
CA LEU A 15 -17.12 5.20 -20.60
C LEU A 15 -16.92 4.74 -19.16
N HIS A 16 -16.78 3.43 -18.93
CA HIS A 16 -16.24 2.88 -17.70
C HIS A 16 -14.72 3.07 -17.71
N VAL A 17 -14.12 3.35 -16.54
CA VAL A 17 -12.70 3.68 -16.45
C VAL A 17 -11.97 2.81 -15.44
N TYR A 18 -10.85 2.25 -15.85
CA TYR A 18 -9.79 1.77 -14.96
C TYR A 18 -8.69 2.84 -14.91
N CYS A 19 -8.42 3.36 -13.74
CA CYS A 19 -7.37 4.36 -13.53
C CYS A 19 -6.30 3.81 -12.60
N GLU A 20 -5.02 4.01 -12.93
CA GLU A 20 -3.93 3.61 -12.06
C GLU A 20 -3.91 4.37 -10.73
N LYS A 21 -3.33 3.75 -9.72
CA LYS A 21 -3.05 4.37 -8.43
C LYS A 21 -1.81 5.29 -8.54
N GLU A 22 -1.57 6.28 -7.72
CA GLU A 22 -2.59 6.88 -6.84
C GLU A 22 -3.60 7.60 -7.70
N MET A 23 -4.85 7.63 -7.26
CA MET A 23 -5.92 8.19 -8.12
C MET A 23 -5.69 9.65 -8.49
N SER A 24 -4.98 10.42 -7.66
CA SER A 24 -4.51 11.77 -8.00
C SER A 24 -3.40 12.24 -7.07
N ASN A 25 -2.74 13.33 -7.43
CA ASN A 25 -1.76 14.04 -6.62
C ASN A 25 -2.39 15.14 -5.72
N SER A 26 -3.71 15.32 -5.74
CA SER A 26 -4.45 16.22 -4.86
C SER A 26 -5.82 15.64 -4.47
N LEU A 27 -6.27 15.96 -3.25
CA LEU A 27 -7.58 15.51 -2.75
C LEU A 27 -8.76 16.10 -3.53
N GLU A 28 -8.63 17.35 -3.98
CA GLU A 28 -9.66 18.00 -4.80
C GLU A 28 -9.88 17.23 -6.11
N LYS A 29 -8.79 16.92 -6.83
CA LYS A 29 -8.84 16.13 -8.06
C LYS A 29 -9.35 14.71 -7.81
N ALA A 30 -8.90 14.06 -6.73
CA ALA A 30 -9.38 12.73 -6.36
C ALA A 30 -10.91 12.74 -6.10
N ARG A 31 -11.39 13.72 -5.34
CA ARG A 31 -12.83 13.92 -5.07
C ARG A 31 -13.63 14.11 -6.36
N SER A 32 -13.14 14.93 -7.28
CA SER A 32 -13.82 15.17 -8.56
C SER A 32 -14.01 13.90 -9.40
N MET A 33 -13.10 12.94 -9.30
CA MET A 33 -13.23 11.64 -9.97
C MET A 33 -14.37 10.82 -9.39
N VAL A 34 -14.49 10.77 -8.05
CA VAL A 34 -15.59 10.08 -7.36
C VAL A 34 -16.94 10.72 -7.72
N GLU A 35 -17.03 12.05 -7.61
CA GLU A 35 -18.25 12.81 -7.94
C GLU A 35 -18.68 12.60 -9.40
N THR A 36 -17.72 12.58 -10.33
CA THR A 36 -17.99 12.34 -11.74
C THR A 36 -18.46 10.90 -12.00
N ALA A 37 -17.83 9.89 -11.38
CA ALA A 37 -18.25 8.51 -11.49
C ALA A 37 -19.68 8.33 -10.97
N ARG A 38 -19.99 8.90 -9.81
CA ARG A 38 -21.32 8.89 -9.20
C ARG A 38 -22.38 9.58 -10.08
N ARG A 39 -22.08 10.76 -10.58
CA ARG A 39 -22.99 11.54 -11.44
C ARG A 39 -23.28 10.87 -12.78
N THR A 40 -22.28 10.22 -13.36
CA THR A 40 -22.43 9.54 -14.67
C THR A 40 -22.95 8.11 -14.56
N GLY A 41 -22.97 7.53 -13.36
CA GLY A 41 -23.33 6.12 -13.14
C GLY A 41 -22.36 5.13 -13.80
N LYS A 42 -21.13 5.57 -14.14
CA LYS A 42 -20.11 4.73 -14.77
C LYS A 42 -19.17 4.16 -13.72
N LEU A 43 -18.70 2.95 -13.99
CA LEU A 43 -17.73 2.27 -13.12
C LEU A 43 -16.39 2.98 -13.20
N LEU A 44 -15.79 3.24 -12.04
CA LEU A 44 -14.43 3.71 -11.89
C LEU A 44 -13.70 2.81 -10.88
N GLN A 45 -12.75 2.02 -11.37
CA GLN A 45 -11.85 1.22 -10.54
C GLN A 45 -10.46 1.86 -10.49
N ILE A 46 -9.91 1.94 -9.29
CA ILE A 46 -8.55 2.46 -9.07
C ILE A 46 -7.57 1.31 -8.83
N GLY A 47 -6.37 1.42 -9.41
CA GLY A 47 -5.35 0.38 -9.50
C GLY A 47 -4.68 -0.06 -8.19
N HIS A 48 -5.41 -0.10 -7.06
CA HIS A 48 -4.94 -0.76 -5.84
C HIS A 48 -5.07 -2.28 -5.98
N GLN A 49 -4.24 -2.85 -6.84
CA GLN A 49 -4.30 -4.24 -7.33
C GLN A 49 -4.25 -5.30 -6.23
N ARG A 50 -3.68 -4.99 -5.07
CA ARG A 50 -3.60 -5.92 -3.92
C ARG A 50 -4.98 -6.33 -3.42
N ARG A 51 -5.99 -5.48 -3.57
CA ARG A 51 -7.39 -5.78 -3.24
C ARG A 51 -8.02 -6.88 -4.11
N SER A 52 -7.40 -7.21 -5.23
CA SER A 52 -7.79 -8.36 -6.07
C SER A 52 -6.77 -9.50 -6.06
N ASN A 53 -5.66 -9.34 -5.34
CA ASN A 53 -4.61 -10.34 -5.29
C ASN A 53 -5.06 -11.50 -4.39
N PRO A 54 -5.13 -12.75 -4.90
CA PRO A 54 -5.63 -13.90 -4.14
C PRO A 54 -4.89 -14.14 -2.83
N ARG A 55 -3.58 -13.84 -2.78
CA ARG A 55 -2.77 -13.98 -1.57
C ARG A 55 -3.19 -12.99 -0.48
N TYR A 56 -3.41 -11.72 -0.85
CA TYR A 56 -3.85 -10.69 0.10
C TYR A 56 -5.29 -10.92 0.55
N ILE A 57 -6.18 -11.32 -0.37
CA ILE A 57 -7.56 -11.70 -0.03
C ILE A 57 -7.55 -12.87 0.96
N HIS A 58 -6.77 -13.92 0.68
CA HIS A 58 -6.65 -15.06 1.58
C HIS A 58 -6.12 -14.65 2.95
N ALA A 59 -5.02 -13.88 2.99
CA ALA A 59 -4.40 -13.45 4.23
C ALA A 59 -5.31 -12.54 5.07
N ILE A 60 -5.93 -11.56 4.44
CA ILE A 60 -6.72 -10.54 5.15
C ILE A 60 -8.13 -11.05 5.44
N GLU A 61 -8.87 -11.47 4.40
CA GLU A 61 -10.28 -11.86 4.60
C GLU A 61 -10.39 -13.22 5.29
N LYS A 62 -9.63 -14.25 4.84
CA LYS A 62 -9.78 -15.59 5.40
C LYS A 62 -9.05 -15.77 6.71
N LEU A 63 -7.78 -15.38 6.80
CA LEU A 63 -7.00 -15.65 8.01
C LEU A 63 -7.21 -14.59 9.09
N ILE A 64 -7.09 -13.30 8.77
CA ILE A 64 -7.21 -12.23 9.78
C ILE A 64 -8.67 -12.00 10.16
N HIS A 65 -9.56 -11.78 9.18
CA HIS A 65 -10.94 -11.39 9.47
C HIS A 65 -11.85 -12.57 9.86
N ASP A 66 -11.91 -13.61 9.02
CA ASP A 66 -12.84 -14.72 9.25
C ASP A 66 -12.36 -15.65 10.37
N ARG A 67 -11.07 -16.03 10.35
CA ARG A 67 -10.51 -17.02 11.29
C ARG A 67 -9.87 -16.42 12.53
N LYS A 68 -9.68 -15.10 12.56
CA LYS A 68 -9.01 -14.40 13.68
C LYS A 68 -7.66 -15.06 14.04
N LEU A 69 -6.91 -15.50 12.99
CA LEU A 69 -5.66 -16.24 13.16
C LEU A 69 -4.67 -15.51 14.08
N LEU A 70 -4.59 -14.19 13.94
CA LEU A 70 -3.68 -13.35 14.73
C LEU A 70 -4.28 -12.89 16.06
N GLY A 71 -5.55 -13.28 16.38
CA GLY A 71 -6.29 -12.69 17.47
C GLY A 71 -6.63 -11.23 17.20
N ARG A 72 -6.48 -10.36 18.20
CA ARG A 72 -6.63 -8.90 18.05
C ARG A 72 -5.38 -8.31 17.38
N VAL A 73 -5.52 -7.76 16.19
CA VAL A 73 -4.41 -7.13 15.47
C VAL A 73 -4.21 -5.70 15.98
N MET A 74 -3.05 -5.44 16.57
CA MET A 74 -2.72 -4.14 17.19
C MET A 74 -1.69 -3.35 16.41
N ILE A 75 -0.81 -4.01 15.65
CA ILE A 75 0.30 -3.38 14.94
C ILE A 75 0.27 -3.76 13.46
N GLY A 76 0.38 -2.74 12.60
CA GLY A 76 0.75 -2.86 11.20
C GLY A 76 2.14 -2.29 10.97
N TYR A 77 2.94 -2.97 10.18
CA TYR A 77 4.23 -2.46 9.72
C TYR A 77 4.33 -2.68 8.21
N ALA A 78 4.82 -1.68 7.49
CA ALA A 78 5.16 -1.86 6.09
C ALA A 78 6.33 -0.98 5.68
N GLN A 79 7.05 -1.43 4.66
CA GLN A 79 8.15 -0.67 4.08
C GLN A 79 8.20 -0.81 2.57
N TRP A 80 8.79 0.21 1.93
CA TRP A 80 9.24 0.11 0.54
C TRP A 80 10.60 0.75 0.39
N ASN A 81 11.64 -0.07 0.32
CA ASN A 81 13.00 0.38 0.16
C ASN A 81 13.47 0.11 -1.27
N ARG A 82 13.98 1.15 -1.93
CA ARG A 82 14.55 1.08 -3.28
C ARG A 82 16.01 1.48 -3.27
N ALA A 83 16.79 0.82 -4.11
CA ALA A 83 18.17 1.22 -4.37
C ALA A 83 18.23 2.63 -4.96
N LYS A 84 19.37 3.27 -4.76
CA LYS A 84 19.69 4.54 -5.41
C LYS A 84 19.42 4.47 -6.92
N ALA A 85 18.79 5.49 -7.43
CA ALA A 85 18.56 5.66 -8.86
C ALA A 85 18.81 7.10 -9.28
N ASP A 86 19.52 7.27 -10.40
CA ASP A 86 19.70 8.58 -11.01
C ASP A 86 18.44 9.06 -11.72
N MET A 87 18.44 10.33 -12.11
CA MET A 87 17.39 10.88 -12.96
C MET A 87 17.38 10.15 -14.30
N LEU A 88 16.18 9.86 -14.81
CA LEU A 88 16.01 9.19 -16.09
C LEU A 88 16.53 10.08 -17.23
N SER A 89 17.46 9.55 -18.01
CA SER A 89 17.92 10.15 -19.24
C SER A 89 17.01 9.79 -20.43
N TRP A 90 17.31 10.32 -21.60
CA TRP A 90 16.61 10.00 -22.85
C TRP A 90 17.58 10.00 -24.05
N PRO A 91 17.34 9.19 -25.07
CA PRO A 91 18.08 9.26 -26.32
C PRO A 91 17.81 10.60 -27.01
N LYS A 92 18.87 11.26 -27.57
CA LYS A 92 18.77 12.58 -28.23
C LYS A 92 17.65 12.65 -29.28
N LYS A 93 17.44 11.58 -30.04
CA LYS A 93 16.38 11.50 -31.07
C LYS A 93 14.96 11.65 -30.55
N TYR A 94 14.74 11.50 -29.23
CA TYR A 94 13.45 11.69 -28.59
C TYR A 94 13.36 13.00 -27.80
N THR A 95 14.30 13.88 -27.99
CA THR A 95 14.24 15.23 -27.38
C THR A 95 13.08 16.02 -27.99
N ILE A 96 12.17 16.46 -27.12
CA ILE A 96 11.07 17.36 -27.49
C ILE A 96 11.57 18.78 -27.46
N ASP A 97 11.17 19.59 -28.44
CA ASP A 97 11.57 20.99 -28.50
C ASP A 97 10.98 21.81 -27.34
N PRO A 98 11.66 22.88 -26.90
CA PRO A 98 11.22 23.67 -25.74
C PRO A 98 9.82 24.29 -25.89
N GLN A 99 9.41 24.69 -27.09
CA GLN A 99 8.10 25.30 -27.30
C GLN A 99 6.99 24.27 -27.08
N THR A 100 7.17 23.05 -27.57
CA THR A 100 6.26 21.93 -27.33
C THR A 100 6.21 21.57 -25.87
N LEU A 101 7.35 21.48 -25.17
CA LEU A 101 7.38 21.22 -23.72
C LEU A 101 6.60 22.29 -22.95
N HIS A 102 6.85 23.57 -23.22
CA HIS A 102 6.15 24.69 -22.58
C HIS A 102 4.64 24.67 -22.87
N LYS A 103 4.23 24.33 -24.09
CA LYS A 103 2.81 24.19 -24.46
C LYS A 103 2.08 23.17 -23.56
N TYR A 104 2.78 22.09 -23.16
CA TYR A 104 2.24 21.07 -22.28
C TYR A 104 2.61 21.25 -20.81
N GLY A 105 3.18 22.40 -20.46
CA GLY A 105 3.43 22.82 -19.09
C GLY A 105 4.73 22.33 -18.46
N TYR A 106 5.67 21.83 -19.25
CA TYR A 106 7.00 21.39 -18.78
C TYR A 106 8.08 22.43 -19.10
N ASN A 107 8.98 22.67 -18.15
CA ASN A 107 10.09 23.62 -18.35
C ASN A 107 11.28 22.97 -19.08
N SER A 108 11.40 21.63 -19.01
CA SER A 108 12.51 20.91 -19.61
C SER A 108 12.19 19.45 -19.88
N MET A 109 13.03 18.79 -20.68
CA MET A 109 13.00 17.34 -20.86
C MET A 109 13.28 16.59 -19.55
N GLU A 110 14.13 17.13 -18.69
CA GLU A 110 14.40 16.54 -17.37
C GLU A 110 13.14 16.52 -16.51
N GLU A 111 12.42 17.64 -16.44
CA GLU A 111 11.14 17.73 -15.73
C GLU A 111 10.09 16.77 -16.33
N PHE A 112 9.99 16.72 -17.66
CA PHE A 112 9.08 15.83 -18.37
C PHE A 112 9.36 14.35 -18.06
N ARG A 113 10.62 13.93 -18.15
CA ARG A 113 11.02 12.53 -17.92
C ARG A 113 10.95 12.12 -16.46
N ASN A 114 11.18 13.06 -15.55
CA ASN A 114 11.33 12.81 -14.12
C ASN A 114 10.21 13.46 -13.30
N TRP A 115 9.05 13.68 -13.89
CA TRP A 115 7.90 14.40 -13.31
C TRP A 115 7.55 13.96 -11.88
N ARG A 116 7.83 12.70 -11.50
CA ARG A 116 7.57 12.16 -10.15
C ARG A 116 8.28 12.91 -9.04
N TRP A 117 9.41 13.55 -9.37
CA TRP A 117 10.26 14.24 -8.40
C TRP A 117 9.96 15.73 -8.28
N PHE A 118 9.06 16.24 -9.13
CA PHE A 118 8.64 17.64 -9.14
C PHE A 118 7.27 17.79 -8.49
N LYS A 119 7.14 18.73 -7.53
CA LYS A 119 5.89 18.94 -6.75
C LYS A 119 4.69 19.30 -7.61
N LYS A 120 4.93 19.94 -8.75
CA LYS A 120 3.89 20.29 -9.71
C LYS A 120 3.14 19.07 -10.25
N TYR A 121 3.77 17.91 -10.36
CA TYR A 121 3.23 16.72 -11.01
C TYR A 121 3.14 15.52 -10.08
N GLY A 122 4.22 15.23 -9.34
CA GLY A 122 4.29 14.07 -8.44
C GLY A 122 3.62 14.34 -7.11
N GLY A 123 3.36 13.26 -6.37
CA GLY A 123 2.88 13.29 -4.99
C GLY A 123 3.94 12.89 -3.97
N GLY A 124 5.18 12.65 -4.41
CA GLY A 124 6.26 12.14 -3.58
C GLY A 124 6.25 10.62 -3.43
N PRO A 125 7.31 10.04 -2.82
CA PRO A 125 7.45 8.60 -2.65
C PRO A 125 6.31 7.96 -1.84
N ILE A 126 5.72 8.68 -0.89
CA ILE A 126 4.57 8.18 -0.12
C ILE A 126 3.37 7.92 -1.02
N VAL A 127 3.15 8.74 -2.03
CA VAL A 127 2.07 8.59 -3.00
C VAL A 127 2.41 7.53 -4.04
N ASP A 128 3.63 7.56 -4.58
CA ASP A 128 4.05 6.64 -5.65
C ASP A 128 4.17 5.19 -5.16
N LEU A 129 4.72 4.98 -3.97
CA LEU A 129 5.02 3.66 -3.41
C LEU A 129 4.13 3.30 -2.22
N GLY A 130 3.96 4.23 -1.29
CA GLY A 130 3.26 4.00 -0.02
C GLY A 130 1.78 3.72 -0.17
N SER A 131 1.13 4.25 -1.19
CA SER A 131 -0.31 4.09 -1.38
C SER A 131 -0.76 2.63 -1.42
N HIS A 132 0.03 1.73 -2.01
CA HIS A 132 -0.26 0.30 -2.03
C HIS A 132 -0.34 -0.34 -0.64
N GLN A 133 0.48 0.14 0.30
CA GLN A 133 0.66 -0.48 1.60
C GLN A 133 -0.19 0.21 2.67
N ILE A 134 -0.38 1.52 2.56
CA ILE A 134 -1.26 2.29 3.44
C ILE A 134 -2.72 1.85 3.24
N ASP A 135 -3.12 1.54 2.00
CA ASP A 135 -4.41 0.95 1.68
C ASP A 135 -4.69 -0.34 2.48
N LEU A 136 -3.68 -1.19 2.68
CA LEU A 136 -3.82 -2.42 3.44
C LEU A 136 -4.06 -2.19 4.93
N PHE A 137 -3.54 -1.12 5.51
CA PHE A 137 -3.78 -0.82 6.92
C PHE A 137 -5.28 -0.58 7.18
N SER A 138 -5.91 0.26 6.35
CA SER A 138 -7.35 0.49 6.46
C SER A 138 -8.16 -0.78 6.19
N TRP A 139 -7.71 -1.63 5.26
CA TRP A 139 -8.36 -2.91 4.99
C TRP A 139 -8.27 -3.88 6.18
N VAL A 140 -7.08 -4.06 6.75
CA VAL A 140 -6.89 -4.96 7.90
C VAL A 140 -7.61 -4.46 9.14
N PHE A 141 -7.52 -3.16 9.46
CA PHE A 141 -8.15 -2.59 10.65
C PHE A 141 -9.65 -2.27 10.46
N LYS A 142 -10.19 -2.39 9.23
CA LYS A 142 -11.60 -2.09 8.89
C LYS A 142 -12.04 -0.67 9.26
N THR A 143 -11.12 0.27 9.26
CA THR A 143 -11.39 1.67 9.61
C THR A 143 -10.34 2.58 8.98
N ASN A 144 -10.65 3.85 8.88
CA ASN A 144 -9.70 4.88 8.46
C ASN A 144 -8.86 5.39 9.65
N PRO A 145 -7.65 5.90 9.42
CA PRO A 145 -6.81 6.40 10.50
C PRO A 145 -7.44 7.62 11.18
N LYS A 146 -7.24 7.75 12.49
CA LYS A 146 -7.62 8.93 13.29
C LYS A 146 -6.54 9.99 13.34
N THR A 147 -5.30 9.57 13.35
CA THR A 147 -4.15 10.48 13.42
C THR A 147 -3.01 9.98 12.53
N ALA A 148 -2.16 10.92 12.14
CA ALA A 148 -0.88 10.63 11.51
C ALA A 148 0.20 11.59 11.98
N VAL A 149 1.39 11.08 12.25
CA VAL A 149 2.61 11.87 12.46
C VAL A 149 3.69 11.36 11.53
N ALA A 150 4.39 12.27 10.83
CA ALA A 150 5.37 11.89 9.84
C ALA A 150 6.63 12.76 9.89
N SER A 151 7.75 12.14 9.50
CA SER A 151 9.02 12.81 9.24
C SER A 151 9.59 12.34 7.90
N GLY A 152 10.20 13.26 7.16
CA GLY A 152 10.82 12.98 5.88
C GLY A 152 11.59 14.20 5.38
N GLY A 153 12.51 13.98 4.45
CA GLY A 153 13.37 15.05 3.94
C GLY A 153 13.93 14.79 2.54
N VAL A 154 14.46 15.84 1.95
CA VAL A 154 15.34 15.79 0.77
C VAL A 154 16.77 15.76 1.30
N ASP A 155 17.21 14.57 1.69
CA ASP A 155 18.44 14.40 2.46
C ASP A 155 19.60 13.89 1.59
N TYR A 156 19.28 13.30 0.45
CA TYR A 156 20.26 12.67 -0.44
C TYR A 156 20.29 13.24 -1.86
N TYR A 157 19.14 13.53 -2.46
CA TYR A 157 19.06 13.98 -3.87
C TYR A 157 18.80 15.49 -3.97
N PRO A 158 19.82 16.32 -4.14
CA PRO A 158 19.67 17.77 -4.12
C PRO A 158 18.88 18.36 -5.32
N ASN A 159 18.70 17.55 -6.37
CA ASN A 159 17.98 17.96 -7.61
C ASN A 159 16.52 17.47 -7.64
N ARG A 160 15.98 17.00 -6.51
CA ARG A 160 14.57 16.60 -6.38
C ARG A 160 13.82 17.57 -5.48
N GLU A 161 12.58 17.83 -5.80
CA GLU A 161 11.71 18.68 -4.96
C GLU A 161 10.99 17.87 -3.88
N TRP A 162 10.67 16.61 -4.17
CA TRP A 162 10.10 15.67 -3.22
C TRP A 162 11.17 15.01 -2.38
N TYR A 163 10.83 14.74 -1.14
CA TYR A 163 11.69 14.01 -0.21
C TYR A 163 12.06 12.61 -0.76
N ASP A 164 13.21 12.13 -0.38
CA ASP A 164 13.74 10.81 -0.77
C ASP A 164 13.51 9.73 0.28
N ASN A 165 13.08 10.12 1.45
CA ASN A 165 12.68 9.25 2.55
C ASN A 165 11.50 9.85 3.32
N VAL A 166 10.63 8.99 3.86
CA VAL A 166 9.55 9.37 4.77
C VAL A 166 9.18 8.20 5.66
N MET A 167 8.88 8.52 6.91
CA MET A 167 8.36 7.60 7.91
C MET A 167 7.08 8.19 8.48
N VAL A 168 6.05 7.36 8.63
CA VAL A 168 4.76 7.78 9.18
C VAL A 168 4.25 6.76 10.18
N ILE A 169 3.65 7.26 11.26
CA ILE A 169 2.88 6.47 12.22
C ILE A 169 1.44 6.94 12.14
N TYR A 170 0.53 5.97 11.95
CA TYR A 170 -0.91 6.16 12.01
C TYR A 170 -1.48 5.54 13.27
N GLU A 171 -2.53 6.15 13.82
CA GLU A 171 -3.37 5.53 14.83
C GLU A 171 -4.76 5.26 14.25
N PHE A 172 -5.25 4.05 14.50
CA PHE A 172 -6.57 3.57 14.13
C PHE A 172 -7.36 3.23 15.40
N GLU A 173 -8.64 3.42 15.37
CA GLU A 173 -9.53 2.94 16.41
C GLU A 173 -10.69 2.21 15.74
N ASN A 174 -10.87 0.96 16.12
CA ASN A 174 -11.97 0.10 15.67
C ASN A 174 -12.70 -0.51 16.88
N GLU A 175 -13.63 -1.42 16.64
CA GLU A 175 -14.40 -2.07 17.69
C GLU A 175 -13.53 -2.87 18.68
N GLU A 176 -12.36 -3.34 18.26
CA GLU A 176 -11.40 -4.06 19.09
C GLU A 176 -10.47 -3.13 19.89
N GLY A 177 -10.53 -1.82 19.65
CA GLY A 177 -9.77 -0.76 20.32
C GLY A 177 -8.68 -0.12 19.44
N MET A 178 -7.64 0.42 20.08
CA MET A 178 -6.57 1.14 19.38
C MET A 178 -5.59 0.19 18.69
N ALA A 179 -5.25 0.51 17.44
CA ALA A 179 -4.17 -0.11 16.69
C ALA A 179 -3.25 0.98 16.10
N ARG A 180 -2.02 0.62 15.78
CA ARG A 180 -1.05 1.51 15.17
C ARG A 180 -0.41 0.89 13.94
N ALA A 181 -0.15 1.71 12.93
CA ALA A 181 0.62 1.29 11.77
C ALA A 181 1.82 2.21 11.56
N PHE A 182 2.96 1.59 11.30
CA PHE A 182 4.18 2.29 10.88
C PHE A 182 4.46 1.97 9.41
N TYR A 183 4.72 3.01 8.63
CA TYR A 183 5.15 2.88 7.26
C TYR A 183 6.43 3.65 7.01
N GLN A 184 7.38 3.07 6.27
CA GLN A 184 8.53 3.78 5.76
C GLN A 184 8.71 3.57 4.25
N VAL A 185 9.19 4.60 3.58
CA VAL A 185 9.71 4.51 2.23
C VAL A 185 11.04 5.26 2.13
N GLN A 186 11.98 4.66 1.43
CA GLN A 186 13.25 5.32 1.10
C GLN A 186 13.75 4.88 -0.28
N THR A 187 14.53 5.75 -0.93
CA THR A 187 14.98 5.57 -2.30
C THR A 187 16.50 5.57 -2.44
N THR A 188 17.21 5.19 -1.38
CA THR A 188 18.68 5.18 -1.30
C THR A 188 19.27 3.81 -1.01
N THR A 189 18.49 2.88 -0.45
CA THR A 189 18.89 1.49 -0.20
C THR A 189 17.74 0.54 -0.47
N SER A 190 18.05 -0.65 -0.97
CA SER A 190 17.06 -1.70 -1.28
C SER A 190 16.94 -2.76 -0.18
N HIS A 191 17.60 -2.57 0.96
CA HIS A 191 17.55 -3.56 2.03
C HIS A 191 16.11 -3.87 2.46
N GLY A 192 15.76 -5.15 2.55
CA GLY A 192 14.41 -5.60 2.86
C GLY A 192 13.41 -5.50 1.68
N GLY A 193 13.59 -4.55 0.73
CA GLY A 193 12.65 -4.33 -0.37
C GLY A 193 11.29 -3.86 0.13
N PHE A 194 10.19 -4.56 -0.26
CA PHE A 194 8.85 -4.24 0.20
C PHE A 194 8.10 -5.48 0.72
N TYR A 195 7.46 -5.33 1.84
CA TYR A 195 6.60 -6.30 2.50
C TYR A 195 5.74 -5.61 3.57
N GLU A 196 4.75 -6.31 4.07
CA GLU A 196 3.88 -5.91 5.15
C GLU A 196 3.90 -6.94 6.27
N THR A 197 3.78 -6.48 7.51
CA THR A 197 3.64 -7.31 8.69
C THR A 197 2.46 -6.83 9.53
N PHE A 198 1.63 -7.77 9.95
CA PHE A 198 0.53 -7.52 10.88
C PHE A 198 0.74 -8.38 12.12
N MET A 199 0.62 -7.77 13.31
CA MET A 199 0.90 -8.42 14.58
C MET A 199 -0.30 -8.28 15.51
N GLY A 200 -0.73 -9.41 16.00
CA GLY A 200 -1.79 -9.54 16.99
C GLY A 200 -1.31 -10.31 18.21
N ASP A 201 -2.21 -10.55 19.14
CA ASP A 201 -1.89 -11.25 20.39
C ASP A 201 -1.73 -12.78 20.25
N ASN A 202 -2.25 -13.39 19.18
CA ASN A 202 -2.09 -14.82 18.89
C ASN A 202 -0.98 -15.12 17.87
N GLY A 203 -0.45 -14.10 17.18
CA GLY A 203 0.57 -14.31 16.19
C GLY A 203 0.81 -13.11 15.29
N SER A 204 1.66 -13.31 14.31
CA SER A 204 1.95 -12.30 13.29
C SER A 204 1.94 -12.91 11.89
N LEU A 205 1.74 -12.06 10.88
CA LEU A 205 1.69 -12.44 9.48
C LEU A 205 2.60 -11.50 8.68
N VAL A 206 3.49 -12.09 7.89
CA VAL A 206 4.32 -11.36 6.93
C VAL A 206 3.84 -11.68 5.52
N ILE A 207 3.55 -10.64 4.74
CA ILE A 207 3.02 -10.79 3.38
C ILE A 207 3.73 -9.88 2.39
N SER A 208 3.88 -10.35 1.16
CA SER A 208 4.44 -9.58 0.04
C SER A 208 3.94 -10.12 -1.30
N GLU A 209 3.91 -9.27 -2.32
CA GLU A 209 3.74 -9.74 -3.70
C GLU A 209 4.97 -10.54 -4.19
N VAL A 210 6.13 -10.33 -3.56
CA VAL A 210 7.37 -11.08 -3.85
C VAL A 210 7.39 -12.35 -3.00
N PRO A 211 7.39 -13.56 -3.60
CA PRO A 211 7.31 -14.81 -2.86
C PRO A 211 8.38 -15.00 -1.78
N GLN A 212 9.60 -14.49 -2.03
CA GLN A 212 10.75 -14.64 -1.13
C GLN A 212 10.76 -13.64 0.04
N LYS A 213 9.84 -12.68 0.07
CA LYS A 213 9.82 -11.56 1.04
C LYS A 213 8.75 -11.69 2.11
N GLY A 214 7.94 -12.75 2.08
CA GLY A 214 6.82 -12.91 3.02
C GLY A 214 6.03 -14.18 2.73
N ASN A 215 4.75 -14.18 3.13
CA ASN A 215 3.76 -15.23 2.91
C ASN A 215 3.84 -16.37 3.92
N TRP A 216 4.03 -16.01 5.16
CA TRP A 216 3.95 -16.91 6.30
C TRP A 216 3.41 -16.20 7.54
N ALA A 217 2.75 -16.97 8.37
CA ALA A 217 2.34 -16.58 9.71
C ALA A 217 3.29 -17.16 10.76
N TYR A 218 3.32 -16.53 11.91
CA TYR A 218 4.07 -16.96 13.09
C TYR A 218 3.10 -17.07 14.25
N ARG A 219 3.05 -18.24 14.90
CA ARG A 219 2.16 -18.52 16.00
C ARG A 219 2.83 -18.23 17.34
N GLU A 220 2.17 -17.48 18.19
CA GLU A 220 2.61 -17.30 19.58
C GLU A 220 2.43 -18.59 20.40
N ALA A 221 3.30 -18.81 21.38
CA ALA A 221 3.31 -20.05 22.15
C ALA A 221 1.99 -20.33 22.91
N HIS A 222 1.31 -19.27 23.35
CA HIS A 222 0.02 -19.34 24.08
C HIS A 222 -1.21 -19.39 23.16
N ALA A 223 -1.01 -19.12 21.85
CA ALA A 223 -2.11 -19.08 20.90
C ALA A 223 -2.77 -20.46 20.72
N PRO A 224 -4.05 -20.51 20.31
CA PRO A 224 -4.72 -21.75 19.94
C PRO A 224 -3.91 -22.57 18.94
N ASP A 225 -4.12 -23.88 18.94
CA ASP A 225 -3.47 -24.76 17.97
C ASP A 225 -3.91 -24.45 16.53
N TRP A 226 -2.97 -24.40 15.59
CA TRP A 226 -3.23 -24.12 14.18
C TRP A 226 -3.33 -25.36 13.29
N GLU A 227 -3.10 -26.55 13.82
CA GLU A 227 -3.28 -27.80 13.09
C GLU A 227 -4.67 -27.97 12.44
N PRO A 228 -5.79 -27.52 13.06
CA PRO A 228 -7.08 -27.52 12.38
C PRO A 228 -7.08 -26.71 11.08
N LEU A 229 -6.40 -25.56 11.05
CA LEU A 229 -6.31 -24.71 9.86
C LEU A 229 -5.43 -25.33 8.77
N VAL A 230 -4.43 -26.11 9.16
CA VAL A 230 -3.63 -26.91 8.21
C VAL A 230 -4.52 -27.97 7.54
N ARG A 231 -5.33 -28.68 8.33
CA ARG A 231 -6.26 -29.69 7.79
C ARG A 231 -7.32 -29.09 6.86
N GLU A 232 -7.71 -27.85 7.11
CA GLU A 232 -8.61 -27.10 6.21
C GLU A 232 -7.90 -26.51 4.97
N GLY A 233 -6.57 -26.62 4.88
CA GLY A 233 -5.77 -26.06 3.77
C GLY A 233 -5.65 -24.53 3.80
N LEU A 234 -5.91 -23.90 4.95
CA LEU A 234 -5.82 -22.44 5.09
C LEU A 234 -4.40 -21.96 5.35
N ILE A 235 -3.57 -22.77 5.96
CA ILE A 235 -2.12 -22.60 6.11
C ILE A 235 -1.42 -23.93 5.84
N LEU A 236 -0.14 -23.91 5.55
CA LEU A 236 0.67 -25.12 5.43
C LEU A 236 1.25 -25.49 6.79
N SER A 237 1.68 -26.74 6.94
CA SER A 237 2.34 -27.22 8.16
C SER A 237 3.54 -26.36 8.52
N GLU A 238 3.86 -26.29 9.79
CA GLU A 238 5.00 -25.54 10.31
C GLU A 238 6.29 -25.92 9.57
N ALA A 239 6.97 -24.91 9.01
CA ALA A 239 8.24 -25.11 8.37
C ALA A 239 9.33 -25.33 9.45
N PRO A 240 10.29 -26.26 9.24
CA PRO A 240 11.38 -26.45 10.17
C PRO A 240 12.14 -25.14 10.38
N PRO A 241 12.63 -24.87 11.58
CA PRO A 241 13.42 -23.68 11.86
C PRO A 241 14.64 -23.60 10.96
N ILE A 242 14.98 -22.39 10.50
CA ILE A 242 16.06 -22.14 9.51
C ILE A 242 17.43 -22.61 10.01
N GLN A 243 17.66 -22.62 11.29
CA GLN A 243 18.76 -23.31 11.96
C GLN A 243 18.46 -23.45 13.46
N LYS A 244 18.55 -24.65 14.02
CA LYS A 244 18.83 -24.79 15.45
C LYS A 244 20.31 -24.49 15.63
N VAL A 245 20.66 -23.33 16.13
CA VAL A 245 21.99 -23.09 16.67
C VAL A 245 22.07 -23.94 17.94
N GLU A 246 22.76 -25.08 17.90
CA GLU A 246 23.16 -25.80 19.11
C GLU A 246 24.13 -24.94 19.88
N THR A 247 23.67 -24.10 20.73
CA THR A 247 24.52 -23.36 21.68
C THR A 247 24.87 -24.28 22.84
N ARG A 248 26.05 -24.84 22.80
CA ARG A 248 26.71 -25.53 23.93
C ARG A 248 27.09 -24.49 24.99
N ASN A 249 26.38 -24.10 25.90
CA ASN A 249 26.52 -23.14 26.99
C ASN A 249 25.55 -21.94 26.82
N VAL A 250 24.27 -22.18 27.02
CA VAL A 250 23.31 -21.07 27.03
C VAL A 250 23.08 -20.65 28.48
N PHE A 251 23.57 -19.48 28.83
CA PHE A 251 22.86 -18.69 29.83
C PHE A 251 21.50 -18.35 29.21
N VAL A 252 20.40 -18.89 29.76
CA VAL A 252 19.05 -18.52 29.31
C VAL A 252 18.85 -17.06 29.66
N ASP A 253 19.02 -16.19 28.68
CA ASP A 253 18.68 -14.79 28.84
C ASP A 253 17.14 -14.68 28.76
N VAL A 254 16.52 -14.46 29.92
CA VAL A 254 15.06 -14.31 30.03
C VAL A 254 14.49 -13.15 29.19
N ARG A 255 15.35 -12.31 28.62
CA ARG A 255 14.96 -11.24 27.69
C ARG A 255 14.81 -11.74 26.26
N VAL A 256 15.30 -12.93 25.93
CA VAL A 256 15.19 -13.52 24.59
C VAL A 256 13.93 -14.35 24.52
N THR A 257 12.95 -13.88 23.76
CA THR A 257 11.78 -14.69 23.41
C THR A 257 12.18 -15.73 22.35
N ALA A 258 11.78 -16.98 22.52
CA ALA A 258 11.99 -18.00 21.50
C ALA A 258 11.34 -17.58 20.17
N GLU A 259 12.00 -17.86 19.04
CA GLU A 259 11.40 -17.63 17.73
C GLU A 259 10.11 -18.43 17.59
N ALA A 260 9.04 -17.73 17.15
CA ALA A 260 7.77 -18.36 16.85
C ALA A 260 7.88 -19.27 15.61
N GLY A 261 7.18 -20.39 15.63
CA GLY A 261 7.12 -21.30 14.48
C GLY A 261 6.53 -20.63 13.24
N ARG A 262 7.08 -20.96 12.07
CA ARG A 262 6.74 -20.35 10.79
C ARG A 262 5.77 -21.23 9.99
N TRP A 263 4.60 -20.72 9.66
CA TRP A 263 3.51 -21.40 8.96
C TRP A 263 3.29 -20.75 7.59
N PRO A 264 3.74 -21.38 6.49
CA PRO A 264 3.60 -20.79 5.15
C PRO A 264 2.13 -20.69 4.71
N LEU A 265 1.82 -19.66 3.89
CA LEU A 265 0.51 -19.52 3.25
C LEU A 265 0.46 -20.40 1.98
N PRO A 266 -0.70 -21.07 1.70
CA PRO A 266 -0.81 -21.99 0.57
C PRO A 266 -1.00 -21.30 -0.78
N VAL A 267 -1.18 -19.97 -0.82
CA VAL A 267 -1.59 -19.26 -2.03
C VAL A 267 -0.38 -18.86 -2.87
N GLU A 268 -0.23 -19.49 -4.02
CA GLU A 268 0.71 -19.11 -5.08
C GLU A 268 0.03 -18.22 -6.12
N LEU A 269 0.78 -17.27 -6.67
CA LEU A 269 0.27 -16.39 -7.72
C LEU A 269 0.53 -17.01 -9.08
N ALA A 270 -0.51 -17.59 -9.70
CA ALA A 270 -0.46 -18.17 -11.03
C ALA A 270 -0.48 -17.14 -12.17
N LYS A 271 -0.85 -15.89 -11.86
CA LYS A 271 -0.99 -14.78 -12.82
C LYS A 271 -0.18 -13.57 -12.33
N PRO A 272 0.19 -12.64 -13.24
CA PRO A 272 0.75 -11.35 -12.83
C PRO A 272 -0.15 -10.64 -11.82
N ALA A 273 0.44 -9.98 -10.82
CA ALA A 273 -0.28 -9.42 -9.68
C ALA A 273 -1.42 -8.44 -10.04
N HIS A 274 -1.30 -7.73 -11.16
CA HIS A 274 -2.30 -6.78 -11.65
C HIS A 274 -3.46 -7.44 -12.43
N GLN A 275 -3.27 -8.64 -12.96
CA GLN A 275 -4.26 -9.29 -13.86
C GLN A 275 -5.59 -9.57 -13.16
N PRO A 276 -5.66 -10.13 -11.94
CA PRO A 276 -6.94 -10.35 -11.26
C PRO A 276 -7.74 -9.05 -11.05
N HIS A 277 -7.05 -7.92 -10.92
CA HIS A 277 -7.69 -6.63 -10.74
C HIS A 277 -8.34 -6.11 -12.02
N LEU A 278 -7.68 -6.30 -13.16
CA LEU A 278 -8.27 -6.02 -14.48
C LEU A 278 -9.42 -6.99 -14.80
N GLU A 279 -9.28 -8.27 -14.47
CA GLU A 279 -10.35 -9.27 -14.64
C GLU A 279 -11.61 -8.85 -13.84
N ASN A 280 -11.46 -8.43 -12.58
CA ASN A 280 -12.57 -7.92 -11.77
C ASN A 280 -13.24 -6.71 -12.44
N PHE A 281 -12.48 -5.76 -12.98
CA PHE A 281 -13.03 -4.60 -13.68
C PHE A 281 -13.90 -5.02 -14.89
N PHE A 282 -13.38 -5.90 -15.74
CA PHE A 282 -14.13 -6.38 -16.90
C PHE A 282 -15.33 -7.25 -16.51
N GLU A 283 -15.24 -8.03 -15.46
CA GLU A 283 -16.37 -8.80 -14.95
C GLU A 283 -17.43 -7.90 -14.30
N ALA A 284 -17.05 -6.83 -13.64
CA ALA A 284 -17.99 -5.83 -13.14
C ALA A 284 -18.80 -5.20 -14.29
N ILE A 285 -18.14 -4.88 -15.41
CA ILE A 285 -18.83 -4.36 -16.60
C ILE A 285 -19.78 -5.40 -17.22
N ARG A 286 -19.34 -6.65 -17.33
CA ARG A 286 -20.09 -7.70 -18.04
C ARG A 286 -21.19 -8.36 -17.22
N LYS A 287 -20.96 -8.50 -15.91
CA LYS A 287 -21.80 -9.30 -15.02
C LYS A 287 -22.42 -8.49 -13.87
N GLY A 288 -22.05 -7.22 -13.71
CA GLY A 288 -22.54 -6.37 -12.61
C GLY A 288 -22.01 -6.75 -11.23
N ILE A 289 -20.90 -7.49 -11.13
CA ILE A 289 -20.28 -7.80 -9.83
C ILE A 289 -19.64 -6.55 -9.23
N PRO A 290 -19.46 -6.47 -7.91
CA PRO A 290 -18.79 -5.34 -7.28
C PRO A 290 -17.34 -5.17 -7.75
N LEU A 291 -16.89 -3.91 -7.85
CA LEU A 291 -15.47 -3.58 -8.00
C LEU A 291 -14.72 -3.85 -6.68
N ASN A 292 -13.53 -4.42 -6.79
CA ASN A 292 -12.68 -4.66 -5.60
C ASN A 292 -12.04 -3.38 -5.06
N CYS A 293 -11.89 -2.35 -5.88
CA CYS A 293 -11.45 -1.03 -5.45
C CYS A 293 -12.22 0.08 -6.21
N PRO A 294 -13.49 0.33 -5.84
CA PRO A 294 -14.25 1.44 -6.40
C PRO A 294 -13.64 2.78 -6.00
N ALA A 295 -13.99 3.83 -6.72
CA ALA A 295 -13.44 5.17 -6.54
C ALA A 295 -13.59 5.71 -5.12
N GLU A 296 -14.71 5.43 -4.45
CA GLU A 296 -14.98 5.83 -3.06
C GLU A 296 -13.94 5.25 -2.10
N LEU A 297 -13.69 3.95 -2.20
CA LEU A 297 -12.71 3.26 -1.37
C LEU A 297 -11.29 3.77 -1.61
N ALA A 298 -10.93 3.99 -2.88
CA ALA A 298 -9.64 4.55 -3.24
C ALA A 298 -9.48 6.00 -2.76
N TYR A 299 -10.56 6.76 -2.69
CA TYR A 299 -10.53 8.12 -2.14
C TYR A 299 -10.17 8.13 -0.65
N GLU A 300 -10.68 7.18 0.12
CA GLU A 300 -10.30 7.02 1.53
C GLU A 300 -8.78 6.77 1.67
N THR A 301 -8.23 5.91 0.82
CA THR A 301 -6.78 5.69 0.76
C THR A 301 -6.03 6.96 0.34
N ALA A 302 -6.52 7.70 -0.66
CA ALA A 302 -5.92 8.95 -1.11
C ALA A 302 -5.85 9.99 0.01
N VAL A 303 -6.88 10.09 0.86
CA VAL A 303 -6.86 10.97 2.04
C VAL A 303 -5.75 10.56 3.01
N ALA A 304 -5.69 9.28 3.38
CA ALA A 304 -4.67 8.77 4.30
C ALA A 304 -3.24 9.01 3.77
N VAL A 305 -3.03 8.86 2.47
CA VAL A 305 -1.72 8.98 1.80
C VAL A 305 -1.31 10.44 1.61
N LEU A 306 -2.17 11.25 0.99
CA LEU A 306 -1.82 12.63 0.61
C LEU A 306 -1.61 13.53 1.83
N LYS A 307 -2.33 13.30 2.92
CA LYS A 307 -2.13 14.06 4.18
C LYS A 307 -0.80 13.76 4.87
N VAL A 308 -0.09 12.69 4.53
CA VAL A 308 1.29 12.52 5.02
C VAL A 308 2.20 13.64 4.54
N ASN A 309 2.02 14.12 3.30
CA ASN A 309 2.78 15.26 2.80
C ASN A 309 2.54 16.54 3.63
N GLU A 310 1.32 16.71 4.15
CA GLU A 310 1.00 17.79 5.07
C GLU A 310 1.70 17.59 6.43
N ALA A 311 1.65 16.38 7.00
CA ALA A 311 2.32 16.06 8.25
C ALA A 311 3.83 16.30 8.19
N VAL A 312 4.50 15.89 7.10
CA VAL A 312 5.92 16.13 6.86
C VAL A 312 6.22 17.64 6.79
N ARG A 313 5.39 18.40 6.06
CA ARG A 313 5.58 19.84 5.89
C ARG A 313 5.36 20.63 7.19
N THR A 314 4.33 20.27 7.95
CA THR A 314 3.96 20.99 9.19
C THR A 314 4.70 20.50 10.42
N LYS A 315 5.34 19.33 10.34
CA LYS A 315 6.01 18.65 11.48
C LYS A 315 5.09 18.52 12.70
N SER A 316 3.81 18.24 12.45
CA SER A 316 2.78 18.17 13.49
C SER A 316 1.97 16.89 13.39
N LEU A 317 1.34 16.51 14.52
CA LEU A 317 0.34 15.47 14.55
C LEU A 317 -0.91 15.96 13.81
N LEU A 318 -1.28 15.26 12.76
CA LEU A 318 -2.55 15.49 12.06
C LEU A 318 -3.65 14.66 12.69
N ARG A 319 -4.84 15.25 12.81
CA ARG A 319 -6.08 14.55 13.16
C ARG A 319 -6.98 14.51 11.94
N PHE A 320 -7.42 13.31 11.57
CA PHE A 320 -8.40 13.13 10.51
C PHE A 320 -9.79 13.30 11.08
N ARG A 321 -10.64 13.98 10.32
CA ARG A 321 -12.08 14.05 10.59
C ARG A 321 -12.79 13.02 9.70
N PRO A 322 -13.79 12.29 10.22
CA PRO A 322 -14.49 11.26 9.44
C PRO A 322 -15.05 11.75 8.09
N GLU A 323 -15.48 13.02 8.04
CA GLU A 323 -16.01 13.63 6.81
C GLU A 323 -14.95 13.88 5.74
N GLU A 324 -13.65 13.91 6.08
CA GLU A 324 -12.59 14.05 5.08
C GLU A 324 -12.47 12.82 4.18
N PHE A 325 -12.87 11.65 4.67
CA PHE A 325 -12.88 10.40 3.92
C PHE A 325 -14.12 10.21 3.03
N LYS A 326 -15.05 11.15 3.07
CA LYS A 326 -16.25 11.15 2.22
C LYS A 326 -16.04 12.10 1.03
N ALA A 327 -16.15 11.57 -0.18
CA ALA A 327 -16.10 12.36 -1.41
C ALA A 327 -17.50 12.87 -1.80
#